data_c8f8920e16604583bb35fd19459908cc
#
_entry.id   c8f8920e16604583bb35fd19459908cc
#
_cell.length_a   1.000
_cell.length_b   1.000
_cell.length_c   1.000
_cell.angle_alpha   90.00
_cell.angle_beta   90.00
_cell.angle_gamma   90.00
#
_symmetry.space_group_name_H-M   'P 1'
#
loop_
_entity.id
_entity.type
_entity.pdbx_description
1 polymer ?
#
loop_
_entity_poly.entity_id
_entity_poly.type
_entity_poly.pdbx_seq_one_letter_code
_entity_poly.pdbx_strand_id
1 'polypeptide(L)'
;MRKILHPLYVLYQVLFAWWVAILLIVLTSITILIFGHWFKIKNGDHIPGVIWCKLTCWLFLIPVKVVDRDKYMPRKGENVVFAANHQGMFDIFVMYGYIARRYKWIMKDSLRKVPFLGVACAATGHIFVNRTTPQKDLLRRALDTLQDSSLGVFPEGTRSRNGKLGTFKKGAFVMANMSQKTVVPISIQGSYDILPRGCWCVHWSPVVLTFHKPIECQGRGSENVEYLMEQTRAAIAATLGEE
;
A
#
# COMPACT_ATOMS: atom_id res chain seq x y z
N MET A 1 16.81 -12.32 26.71
CA MET A 1 17.21 -12.23 25.29
C MET A 1 16.79 -10.89 24.61
N ARG A 2 15.52 -10.43 24.66
CA ARG A 2 15.10 -9.16 24.01
C ARG A 2 15.94 -7.92 24.39
N LYS A 3 16.34 -7.76 25.66
CA LYS A 3 17.11 -6.57 26.13
C LYS A 3 18.55 -6.50 25.60
N ILE A 4 19.17 -7.62 25.26
CA ILE A 4 20.56 -7.68 24.77
C ILE A 4 20.60 -7.58 23.24
N LEU A 5 19.62 -8.17 22.55
CA LEU A 5 19.55 -8.16 21.07
C LEU A 5 19.09 -6.80 20.51
N HIS A 6 18.34 -6.03 21.29
CA HIS A 6 17.84 -4.72 20.82
C HIS A 6 18.96 -3.71 20.48
N PRO A 7 19.97 -3.47 21.32
CA PRO A 7 21.05 -2.53 20.96
C PRO A 7 21.86 -3.01 19.76
N LEU A 8 22.11 -4.31 19.60
CA LEU A 8 22.78 -4.86 18.43
C LEU A 8 21.95 -4.66 17.16
N TYR A 9 20.65 -4.81 17.25
CA TYR A 9 19.73 -4.57 16.12
C TYR A 9 19.68 -3.08 15.75
N VAL A 10 19.70 -2.17 16.73
CA VAL A 10 19.81 -0.72 16.47
C VAL A 10 21.14 -0.39 15.80
N LEU A 11 22.25 -0.95 16.29
CA LEU A 11 23.57 -0.76 15.69
C LEU A 11 23.61 -1.26 14.24
N TYR A 12 23.04 -2.44 13.97
CA TYR A 12 22.87 -2.98 12.62
C TYR A 12 22.10 -2.03 11.71
N GLN A 13 20.99 -1.43 12.19
CA GLN A 13 20.21 -0.49 11.42
C GLN A 13 21.00 0.76 11.05
N VAL A 14 21.68 1.36 12.02
CA VAL A 14 22.44 2.60 11.84
C VAL A 14 23.64 2.39 10.92
N LEU A 15 24.40 1.31 11.13
CA LEU A 15 25.63 1.05 10.38
C LEU A 15 25.39 0.47 8.98
N PHE A 16 24.26 -0.22 8.78
CA PHE A 16 24.06 -1.00 7.56
C PHE A 16 22.66 -0.84 6.94
N ALA A 17 21.60 -1.17 7.68
CA ALA A 17 20.28 -1.35 7.05
C ALA A 17 19.74 -0.10 6.38
N TRP A 18 19.87 1.07 7.00
CA TRP A 18 19.39 2.33 6.40
C TRP A 18 20.15 2.74 5.15
N TRP A 19 21.48 2.54 5.13
CA TRP A 19 22.30 2.85 3.96
C TRP A 19 21.95 1.94 2.77
N VAL A 20 21.79 0.65 3.04
CA VAL A 20 21.33 -0.31 2.01
C VAL A 20 19.92 0.02 1.54
N ALA A 21 19.00 0.41 2.43
CA ALA A 21 17.65 0.80 2.05
C ALA A 21 17.64 2.04 1.13
N ILE A 22 18.49 3.03 1.41
CA ILE A 22 18.65 4.21 0.55
C ILE A 22 19.24 3.81 -0.81
N LEU A 23 20.26 2.97 -0.83
CA LEU A 23 20.83 2.46 -2.09
C LEU A 23 19.78 1.70 -2.91
N LEU A 24 18.97 0.85 -2.27
CA LEU A 24 17.89 0.11 -2.93
C LEU A 24 16.84 1.02 -3.55
N ILE A 25 16.48 2.14 -2.90
CA ILE A 25 15.56 3.15 -3.48
C ILE A 25 16.15 3.70 -4.78
N VAL A 26 17.42 4.09 -4.77
CA VAL A 26 18.08 4.66 -5.94
C VAL A 26 18.14 3.65 -7.08
N LEU A 27 18.68 2.46 -6.81
CA LEU A 27 18.82 1.40 -7.83
C LEU A 27 17.46 0.98 -8.42
N THR A 28 16.45 0.79 -7.57
CA THR A 28 15.10 0.45 -8.01
C THR A 28 14.49 1.54 -8.88
N SER A 29 14.65 2.81 -8.46
CA SER A 29 14.12 3.93 -9.24
C SER A 29 14.79 4.05 -10.60
N ILE A 30 16.11 3.90 -10.67
CA ILE A 30 16.86 3.88 -11.94
C ILE A 30 16.38 2.72 -12.82
N THR A 31 16.24 1.52 -12.25
CA THR A 31 15.76 0.32 -12.98
C THR A 31 14.37 0.53 -13.55
N ILE A 32 13.46 1.11 -12.76
CA ILE A 32 12.09 1.45 -13.19
C ILE A 32 12.12 2.45 -14.35
N LEU A 33 12.94 3.51 -14.24
CA LEU A 33 13.03 4.53 -15.29
C LEU A 33 13.62 3.98 -16.58
N ILE A 34 14.66 3.17 -16.49
CA ILE A 34 15.30 2.57 -17.66
C ILE A 34 14.36 1.52 -18.31
N PHE A 35 13.99 0.50 -17.56
CA PHE A 35 13.28 -0.65 -18.16
C PHE A 35 11.76 -0.46 -18.22
N GLY A 36 11.16 0.24 -17.26
CA GLY A 36 9.72 0.46 -17.21
C GLY A 36 9.27 1.64 -18.07
N HIS A 37 9.94 2.78 -17.95
CA HIS A 37 9.51 4.01 -18.62
C HIS A 37 10.16 4.18 -20.00
N TRP A 38 11.48 4.08 -20.11
CA TRP A 38 12.21 4.29 -21.36
C TRP A 38 12.03 3.13 -22.35
N PHE A 39 12.42 1.92 -21.96
CA PHE A 39 12.30 0.74 -22.82
C PHE A 39 10.90 0.12 -22.84
N LYS A 40 9.98 0.57 -21.99
CA LYS A 40 8.59 0.05 -21.89
C LYS A 40 8.49 -1.47 -21.79
N ILE A 41 9.46 -2.09 -21.11
CA ILE A 41 9.47 -3.54 -20.90
C ILE A 41 8.27 -3.94 -20.06
N LYS A 42 7.58 -5.00 -20.49
CA LYS A 42 6.40 -5.53 -19.77
C LYS A 42 6.73 -5.79 -18.31
N ASN A 43 5.99 -5.16 -17.39
CA ASN A 43 6.20 -5.18 -15.95
C ASN A 43 7.54 -4.58 -15.46
N GLY A 44 8.31 -3.92 -16.31
CA GLY A 44 9.57 -3.26 -15.96
C GLY A 44 9.41 -2.13 -14.92
N ASP A 45 8.18 -1.63 -14.75
CA ASP A 45 7.80 -0.68 -13.71
C ASP A 45 7.38 -1.35 -12.40
N HIS A 46 6.88 -2.58 -12.43
CA HIS A 46 6.30 -3.26 -11.27
C HIS A 46 7.27 -4.21 -10.57
N ILE A 47 7.93 -5.08 -11.33
CA ILE A 47 8.82 -6.12 -10.77
C ILE A 47 9.92 -5.53 -9.88
N PRO A 48 10.69 -4.49 -10.31
CA PRO A 48 11.72 -3.92 -9.46
C PRO A 48 11.15 -3.35 -8.15
N GLY A 49 9.96 -2.73 -8.20
CA GLY A 49 9.28 -2.23 -7.01
C GLY A 49 8.87 -3.33 -6.03
N VAL A 50 8.36 -4.46 -6.54
CA VAL A 50 8.03 -5.64 -5.71
C VAL A 50 9.30 -6.21 -5.05
N ILE A 51 10.38 -6.36 -5.81
CA ILE A 51 11.66 -6.85 -5.30
C ILE A 51 12.18 -5.91 -4.19
N TRP A 52 12.19 -4.61 -4.46
CA TRP A 52 12.59 -3.59 -3.47
C TRP A 52 11.79 -3.70 -2.17
N CYS A 53 10.46 -3.81 -2.27
CA CYS A 53 9.62 -3.90 -1.08
C CYS A 53 9.90 -5.18 -0.27
N LYS A 54 10.06 -6.32 -0.92
CA LYS A 54 10.44 -7.58 -0.26
C LYS A 54 11.82 -7.51 0.37
N LEU A 55 12.81 -7.00 -0.37
CA LEU A 55 14.17 -6.83 0.14
C LEU A 55 14.21 -5.88 1.33
N THR A 56 13.39 -4.83 1.35
CA THR A 56 13.27 -3.92 2.50
C THR A 56 12.71 -4.65 3.72
N CYS A 57 11.64 -5.44 3.58
CA CYS A 57 11.12 -6.25 4.69
C CYS A 57 12.18 -7.24 5.20
N TRP A 58 12.89 -7.92 4.30
CA TRP A 58 13.95 -8.86 4.66
C TRP A 58 15.14 -8.15 5.33
N LEU A 59 15.58 -7.02 4.80
CA LEU A 59 16.69 -6.21 5.34
C LEU A 59 16.44 -5.78 6.79
N PHE A 60 15.21 -5.41 7.11
CA PHE A 60 14.81 -5.08 8.49
C PHE A 60 14.32 -6.29 9.29
N LEU A 61 14.54 -7.51 8.79
CA LEU A 61 14.18 -8.78 9.43
C LEU A 61 12.68 -8.85 9.82
N ILE A 62 11.81 -8.23 9.02
CA ILE A 62 10.37 -8.22 9.25
C ILE A 62 9.72 -9.41 8.54
N PRO A 63 9.26 -10.44 9.28
CA PRO A 63 8.57 -11.57 8.67
C PRO A 63 7.16 -11.16 8.25
N VAL A 64 6.79 -11.51 7.03
CA VAL A 64 5.47 -11.23 6.47
C VAL A 64 4.74 -12.53 6.18
N LYS A 65 3.59 -12.72 6.84
CA LYS A 65 2.66 -13.83 6.57
C LYS A 65 1.50 -13.33 5.73
N VAL A 66 1.19 -14.04 4.65
CA VAL A 66 0.04 -13.73 3.80
C VAL A 66 -1.03 -14.80 4.01
N VAL A 67 -2.26 -14.36 4.25
CA VAL A 67 -3.42 -15.22 4.55
C VAL A 67 -4.50 -14.99 3.50
N ASP A 68 -5.13 -16.06 3.07
CA ASP A 68 -6.28 -16.09 2.14
C ASP A 68 -6.10 -15.36 0.80
N ARG A 69 -4.85 -15.01 0.41
CA ARG A 69 -4.59 -14.33 -0.85
C ARG A 69 -5.12 -15.12 -2.05
N ASP A 70 -4.76 -16.38 -2.15
CA ASP A 70 -5.10 -17.21 -3.32
C ASP A 70 -6.61 -17.53 -3.39
N LYS A 71 -7.30 -17.45 -2.24
CA LYS A 71 -8.75 -17.61 -2.12
C LYS A 71 -9.52 -16.38 -2.62
N TYR A 72 -9.00 -15.17 -2.35
CA TYR A 72 -9.72 -13.92 -2.57
C TYR A 72 -9.05 -12.99 -3.59
N MET A 73 -7.98 -13.45 -4.25
CA MET A 73 -7.36 -12.68 -5.32
C MET A 73 -8.29 -12.65 -6.53
N PRO A 74 -8.60 -11.47 -7.08
CA PRO A 74 -9.42 -11.35 -8.28
C PRO A 74 -8.83 -12.12 -9.47
N ARG A 75 -9.67 -12.47 -10.43
CA ARG A 75 -9.26 -13.18 -11.64
C ARG A 75 -8.21 -12.38 -12.41
N LYS A 76 -7.35 -13.07 -13.14
CA LYS A 76 -6.34 -12.42 -13.99
C LYS A 76 -7.01 -11.52 -15.02
N GLY A 77 -6.59 -10.25 -15.10
CA GLY A 77 -7.19 -9.25 -16.00
C GLY A 77 -8.30 -8.43 -15.36
N GLU A 78 -8.81 -8.80 -14.19
CA GLU A 78 -9.78 -8.02 -13.46
C GLU A 78 -9.10 -6.93 -12.64
N ASN A 79 -9.44 -5.66 -12.92
CA ASN A 79 -8.96 -4.52 -12.17
C ASN A 79 -9.89 -4.23 -11.00
N VAL A 80 -9.31 -4.00 -9.82
CA VAL A 80 -10.02 -3.84 -8.56
C VAL A 80 -9.43 -2.69 -7.74
N VAL A 81 -10.13 -2.32 -6.67
CA VAL A 81 -9.63 -1.42 -5.64
C VAL A 81 -9.21 -2.25 -4.43
N PHE A 82 -7.90 -2.34 -4.17
CA PHE A 82 -7.38 -2.90 -2.93
C PHE A 82 -7.47 -1.83 -1.83
N ALA A 83 -8.27 -2.07 -0.81
CA ALA A 83 -8.48 -1.15 0.30
C ALA A 83 -7.94 -1.77 1.61
N ALA A 84 -6.95 -1.14 2.21
CA ALA A 84 -6.31 -1.63 3.43
C ALA A 84 -6.32 -0.60 4.56
N ASN A 85 -6.27 -1.06 5.82
CA ASN A 85 -5.97 -0.19 6.94
C ASN A 85 -4.53 0.33 6.88
N HIS A 86 -4.26 1.46 7.52
CA HIS A 86 -2.96 2.12 7.47
C HIS A 86 -2.39 2.37 8.86
N GLN A 87 -1.58 1.46 9.34
CA GLN A 87 -0.99 1.51 10.67
C GLN A 87 0.42 2.12 10.68
N GLY A 88 1.27 1.76 9.71
CA GLY A 88 2.67 2.14 9.72
C GLY A 88 3.26 2.44 8.34
N MET A 89 4.55 2.80 8.33
CA MET A 89 5.30 2.99 7.08
C MET A 89 5.46 1.68 6.32
N PHE A 90 5.60 0.56 7.04
CA PHE A 90 5.82 -0.76 6.46
C PHE A 90 4.61 -1.32 5.71
N ASP A 91 3.41 -0.78 5.91
CA ASP A 91 2.21 -1.17 5.14
C ASP A 91 2.44 -1.08 3.63
N ILE A 92 3.17 -0.04 3.18
CA ILE A 92 3.47 0.16 1.76
C ILE A 92 4.33 -0.99 1.23
N PHE A 93 5.39 -1.36 1.97
CA PHE A 93 6.29 -2.45 1.58
C PHE A 93 5.57 -3.80 1.59
N VAL A 94 4.75 -4.03 2.61
CA VAL A 94 3.98 -5.28 2.75
C VAL A 94 2.96 -5.40 1.63
N MET A 95 2.15 -4.39 1.37
CA MET A 95 1.17 -4.43 0.30
C MET A 95 1.84 -4.58 -1.07
N TYR A 96 2.81 -3.71 -1.41
CA TYR A 96 3.39 -3.73 -2.74
C TYR A 96 4.23 -4.97 -3.01
N GLY A 97 4.90 -5.48 -1.99
CA GLY A 97 5.72 -6.69 -2.08
C GLY A 97 4.91 -7.99 -2.14
N TYR A 98 3.73 -8.05 -1.51
CA TYR A 98 3.08 -9.33 -1.22
C TYR A 98 1.67 -9.49 -1.82
N ILE A 99 1.06 -8.44 -2.38
CA ILE A 99 -0.24 -8.58 -3.09
C ILE A 99 -0.11 -9.47 -4.34
N ALA A 100 1.08 -9.58 -4.95
CA ALA A 100 1.33 -10.38 -6.15
C ALA A 100 0.48 -9.97 -7.38
N ARG A 101 0.03 -8.71 -7.42
CA ARG A 101 -0.74 -8.12 -8.51
C ARG A 101 -0.22 -6.72 -8.81
N ARG A 102 -0.16 -6.35 -10.10
CA ARG A 102 0.15 -4.98 -10.50
C ARG A 102 -1.01 -4.05 -10.13
N TYR A 103 -0.70 -2.96 -9.47
CA TYR A 103 -1.64 -1.89 -9.16
C TYR A 103 -0.93 -0.55 -9.02
N LYS A 104 -1.67 0.54 -9.07
CA LYS A 104 -1.16 1.88 -8.86
C LYS A 104 -1.61 2.39 -7.49
N TRP A 105 -0.74 3.15 -6.84
CA TRP A 105 -1.04 3.77 -5.55
C TRP A 105 -1.73 5.11 -5.72
N ILE A 106 -2.65 5.42 -4.80
CA ILE A 106 -3.04 6.79 -4.48
C ILE A 106 -2.17 7.23 -3.30
N MET A 107 -1.25 8.14 -3.54
CA MET A 107 -0.22 8.52 -2.58
C MET A 107 -0.17 10.02 -2.32
N LYS A 108 0.43 10.43 -1.20
CA LYS A 108 0.56 11.84 -0.82
C LYS A 108 1.48 12.58 -1.80
N ASP A 109 1.07 13.79 -2.24
CA ASP A 109 1.81 14.60 -3.20
C ASP A 109 3.25 14.95 -2.74
N SER A 110 3.49 15.09 -1.43
CA SER A 110 4.84 15.35 -0.92
C SER A 110 5.86 14.25 -1.28
N LEU A 111 5.42 13.04 -1.64
CA LEU A 111 6.32 11.97 -2.09
C LEU A 111 6.95 12.26 -3.46
N ARG A 112 6.39 13.16 -4.27
CA ARG A 112 7.05 13.66 -5.50
C ARG A 112 8.42 14.27 -5.23
N LYS A 113 8.57 14.87 -4.05
CA LYS A 113 9.81 15.57 -3.65
C LYS A 113 10.91 14.64 -3.14
N VAL A 114 10.60 13.35 -2.94
CA VAL A 114 11.60 12.37 -2.55
C VAL A 114 12.48 12.05 -3.77
N PRO A 115 13.79 12.33 -3.70
CA PRO A 115 14.71 12.09 -4.80
C PRO A 115 14.58 10.65 -5.33
N PHE A 116 14.72 10.47 -6.63
CA PHE A 116 14.58 9.22 -7.36
C PHE A 116 13.18 8.59 -7.25
N LEU A 117 12.67 8.31 -6.04
CA LEU A 117 11.37 7.68 -5.81
C LEU A 117 10.22 8.47 -6.43
N GLY A 118 10.20 9.80 -6.22
CA GLY A 118 9.12 10.64 -6.73
C GLY A 118 9.04 10.61 -8.25
N VAL A 119 10.17 10.67 -8.94
CA VAL A 119 10.25 10.60 -10.41
C VAL A 119 9.82 9.22 -10.91
N ALA A 120 10.32 8.14 -10.28
CA ALA A 120 9.94 6.77 -10.64
C ALA A 120 8.44 6.53 -10.47
N CYS A 121 7.86 6.94 -9.34
CA CYS A 121 6.43 6.82 -9.08
C CYS A 121 5.58 7.64 -10.06
N ALA A 122 6.04 8.85 -10.45
CA ALA A 122 5.35 9.66 -11.45
C ALA A 122 5.39 9.00 -12.83
N ALA A 123 6.56 8.54 -13.25
CA ALA A 123 6.77 7.89 -14.55
C ALA A 123 5.98 6.58 -14.70
N THR A 124 5.71 5.89 -13.59
CA THR A 124 4.92 4.64 -13.58
C THR A 124 3.41 4.86 -13.42
N GLY A 125 2.94 6.10 -13.36
CA GLY A 125 1.52 6.41 -13.33
C GLY A 125 0.85 6.24 -11.97
N HIS A 126 1.60 6.31 -10.87
CA HIS A 126 0.99 6.43 -9.54
C HIS A 126 0.29 7.78 -9.39
N ILE A 127 -0.82 7.80 -8.65
CA ILE A 127 -1.67 9.00 -8.51
C ILE A 127 -1.26 9.76 -7.25
N PHE A 128 -0.74 10.95 -7.43
CA PHE A 128 -0.40 11.83 -6.31
C PHE A 128 -1.58 12.72 -5.93
N VAL A 129 -1.83 12.84 -4.63
CA VAL A 129 -2.97 13.57 -4.06
C VAL A 129 -2.50 14.60 -3.06
N ASN A 130 -2.88 15.86 -3.30
CA ASN A 130 -2.83 16.88 -2.27
C ASN A 130 -4.09 16.73 -1.38
N ARG A 131 -3.87 16.49 -0.09
CA ARG A 131 -4.96 16.23 0.85
C ARG A 131 -5.59 17.49 1.44
N THR A 132 -4.98 18.65 1.20
CA THR A 132 -5.43 19.94 1.70
C THR A 132 -6.21 20.73 0.66
N THR A 133 -6.01 20.43 -0.62
CA THR A 133 -6.67 21.13 -1.74
C THR A 133 -7.49 20.13 -2.55
N PRO A 134 -8.78 20.39 -2.79
CA PRO A 134 -9.60 19.56 -3.67
C PRO A 134 -9.00 19.48 -5.07
N GLN A 135 -8.83 18.28 -5.59
CA GLN A 135 -8.33 18.03 -6.94
C GLN A 135 -9.49 17.58 -7.83
N LYS A 136 -9.99 18.47 -8.67
CA LYS A 136 -11.12 18.20 -9.57
C LYS A 136 -10.85 17.02 -10.53
N ASP A 137 -9.60 16.81 -10.90
CA ASP A 137 -9.17 15.78 -11.85
C ASP A 137 -8.77 14.46 -11.20
N LEU A 138 -8.72 14.37 -9.85
CA LEU A 138 -8.34 13.17 -9.13
C LEU A 138 -9.23 11.99 -9.47
N LEU A 139 -10.54 12.22 -9.41
CA LEU A 139 -11.52 11.18 -9.70
C LEU A 139 -11.37 10.68 -11.14
N ARG A 140 -11.24 11.57 -12.12
CA ARG A 140 -11.01 11.20 -13.52
C ARG A 140 -9.76 10.34 -13.67
N ARG A 141 -8.61 10.79 -13.13
CA ARG A 141 -7.36 10.01 -13.19
C ARG A 141 -7.48 8.63 -12.55
N ALA A 142 -8.21 8.52 -11.45
CA ALA A 142 -8.46 7.23 -10.81
C ALA A 142 -9.35 6.32 -11.66
N LEU A 143 -10.40 6.86 -12.27
CA LEU A 143 -11.28 6.12 -13.18
C LEU A 143 -10.52 5.66 -14.42
N ASP A 144 -9.73 6.53 -15.05
CA ASP A 144 -8.88 6.18 -16.19
C ASP A 144 -7.89 5.07 -15.81
N THR A 145 -7.24 5.18 -14.63
CA THR A 145 -6.32 4.14 -14.14
C THR A 145 -7.02 2.79 -13.94
N LEU A 146 -8.25 2.78 -13.44
CA LEU A 146 -9.02 1.56 -13.19
C LEU A 146 -9.47 0.83 -14.47
N GLN A 147 -9.35 1.45 -15.64
CA GLN A 147 -9.54 0.74 -16.92
C GLN A 147 -8.38 -0.23 -17.18
N ASP A 148 -7.14 0.17 -16.89
CA ASP A 148 -5.94 -0.55 -17.28
C ASP A 148 -5.21 -1.24 -16.11
N SER A 149 -5.48 -0.83 -14.87
CA SER A 149 -4.78 -1.30 -13.68
C SER A 149 -5.67 -1.25 -12.45
N SER A 150 -5.36 -2.09 -11.45
CA SER A 150 -5.96 -1.96 -10.12
C SER A 150 -5.43 -0.73 -9.38
N LEU A 151 -6.15 -0.28 -8.35
CA LEU A 151 -5.72 0.77 -7.43
C LEU A 151 -5.48 0.20 -6.03
N GLY A 152 -4.42 0.68 -5.36
CA GLY A 152 -4.18 0.46 -3.94
C GLY A 152 -4.46 1.74 -3.16
N VAL A 153 -5.24 1.64 -2.11
CA VAL A 153 -5.64 2.79 -1.30
C VAL A 153 -5.64 2.45 0.19
N PHE A 154 -5.36 3.46 0.98
CA PHE A 154 -5.63 3.46 2.42
C PHE A 154 -6.82 4.39 2.68
N PRO A 155 -8.04 3.88 2.89
CA PRO A 155 -9.24 4.71 3.00
C PRO A 155 -9.21 5.71 4.15
N GLU A 156 -8.45 5.43 5.21
CA GLU A 156 -8.22 6.35 6.32
C GLU A 156 -7.53 7.65 5.87
N GLY A 157 -6.74 7.59 4.81
CA GLY A 157 -6.00 8.71 4.25
C GLY A 157 -4.79 9.16 5.09
N THR A 158 -4.60 8.64 6.28
CA THR A 158 -3.43 8.90 7.15
C THR A 158 -3.09 7.63 7.94
N ARG A 159 -1.84 7.51 8.38
CA ARG A 159 -1.44 6.43 9.30
C ARG A 159 -2.15 6.60 10.65
N SER A 160 -2.54 5.47 11.25
CA SER A 160 -3.08 5.44 12.61
C SER A 160 -2.14 6.14 13.60
N ARG A 161 -2.70 6.76 14.63
CA ARG A 161 -1.94 7.39 15.72
C ARG A 161 -1.81 6.49 16.94
N ASN A 162 -2.70 5.54 17.08
CA ASN A 162 -2.85 4.70 18.28
C ASN A 162 -2.91 3.21 17.96
N GLY A 163 -2.60 2.81 16.71
CA GLY A 163 -2.68 1.43 16.24
C GLY A 163 -4.09 0.95 15.91
N LYS A 164 -5.14 1.73 16.18
CA LYS A 164 -6.52 1.39 15.90
C LYS A 164 -6.95 1.80 14.49
N LEU A 165 -7.99 1.15 13.99
CA LEU A 165 -8.61 1.45 12.71
C LEU A 165 -9.26 2.84 12.73
N GLY A 166 -8.83 3.70 11.82
CA GLY A 166 -9.39 5.04 11.69
C GLY A 166 -10.70 5.08 10.91
N THR A 167 -11.28 6.28 10.83
CA THR A 167 -12.47 6.52 10.02
C THR A 167 -12.13 6.47 8.54
N PHE A 168 -12.93 5.74 7.75
CA PHE A 168 -12.75 5.65 6.31
C PHE A 168 -13.35 6.88 5.59
N LYS A 169 -12.64 7.34 4.57
CA LYS A 169 -13.09 8.40 3.68
C LYS A 169 -13.80 7.80 2.47
N LYS A 170 -14.88 8.41 2.03
CA LYS A 170 -15.70 7.93 0.91
C LYS A 170 -14.95 7.85 -0.44
N GLY A 171 -13.87 8.60 -0.62
CA GLY A 171 -13.20 8.77 -1.93
C GLY A 171 -12.83 7.48 -2.66
N ALA A 172 -12.26 6.49 -1.96
CA ALA A 172 -11.91 5.20 -2.54
C ALA A 172 -13.14 4.43 -3.04
N PHE A 173 -14.22 4.49 -2.29
CA PHE A 173 -15.48 3.79 -2.58
C PHE A 173 -16.28 4.49 -3.68
N VAL A 174 -16.19 5.82 -3.77
CA VAL A 174 -16.72 6.59 -4.91
C VAL A 174 -16.02 6.16 -6.20
N MET A 175 -14.69 6.02 -6.20
CA MET A 175 -13.92 5.56 -7.36
C MET A 175 -14.34 4.13 -7.77
N ALA A 176 -14.47 3.21 -6.82
CA ALA A 176 -14.93 1.84 -7.05
C ALA A 176 -16.36 1.82 -7.63
N ASN A 177 -17.27 2.57 -7.00
CA ASN A 177 -18.67 2.65 -7.42
C ASN A 177 -18.84 3.22 -8.84
N MET A 178 -18.15 4.33 -9.14
CA MET A 178 -18.26 4.96 -10.48
C MET A 178 -17.65 4.11 -11.59
N SER A 179 -16.56 3.39 -11.31
CA SER A 179 -15.93 2.47 -12.25
C SER A 179 -16.54 1.07 -12.24
N GLN A 180 -17.51 0.80 -11.36
CA GLN A 180 -18.13 -0.52 -11.15
C GLN A 180 -17.06 -1.61 -10.90
N LYS A 181 -16.03 -1.27 -10.13
CA LYS A 181 -14.94 -2.18 -9.77
C LYS A 181 -15.13 -2.72 -8.36
N THR A 182 -14.85 -4.00 -8.22
CA THR A 182 -14.84 -4.72 -6.95
C THR A 182 -13.83 -4.11 -5.98
N VAL A 183 -14.20 -4.02 -4.71
CA VAL A 183 -13.28 -3.69 -3.62
C VAL A 183 -12.78 -4.97 -2.97
N VAL A 184 -11.47 -5.09 -2.83
CA VAL A 184 -10.84 -6.19 -2.10
C VAL A 184 -10.30 -5.64 -0.79
N PRO A 185 -10.96 -5.91 0.34
CA PRO A 185 -10.47 -5.49 1.64
C PRO A 185 -9.21 -6.27 2.03
N ILE A 186 -8.27 -5.60 2.66
CA ILE A 186 -7.02 -6.19 3.15
C ILE A 186 -6.76 -5.69 4.56
N SER A 187 -6.52 -6.61 5.50
CA SER A 187 -6.08 -6.25 6.85
C SER A 187 -4.58 -6.39 6.98
N ILE A 188 -3.95 -5.40 7.60
CA ILE A 188 -2.54 -5.38 7.96
C ILE A 188 -2.44 -5.34 9.48
N GLN A 189 -1.84 -6.36 10.09
CA GLN A 189 -1.63 -6.45 11.53
C GLN A 189 -0.14 -6.43 11.84
N GLY A 190 0.27 -5.80 12.95
CA GLY A 190 1.64 -5.78 13.47
C GLY A 190 2.55 -4.72 12.89
N SER A 191 2.13 -3.95 11.88
CA SER A 191 2.97 -2.91 11.27
C SER A 191 3.04 -1.61 12.07
N TYR A 192 2.09 -1.37 12.97
CA TYR A 192 2.08 -0.18 13.84
C TYR A 192 3.34 -0.09 14.70
N ASP A 193 3.74 -1.22 15.29
CA ASP A 193 4.87 -1.28 16.21
C ASP A 193 6.25 -1.25 15.51
N ILE A 194 6.29 -1.49 14.20
CA ILE A 194 7.55 -1.58 13.44
C ILE A 194 8.24 -0.23 13.37
N LEU A 195 7.55 0.79 12.91
CA LEU A 195 8.10 2.14 12.78
C LEU A 195 7.02 3.17 13.18
N PRO A 196 6.87 3.40 14.47
CA PRO A 196 5.96 4.41 15.00
C PRO A 196 6.26 5.79 14.42
N ARG A 197 5.23 6.62 14.36
CA ARG A 197 5.34 7.96 13.79
C ARG A 197 6.33 8.81 14.59
N GLY A 198 7.33 9.37 13.92
CA GLY A 198 8.38 10.18 14.56
C GLY A 198 9.57 9.39 15.09
N CYS A 199 9.55 8.06 14.98
CA CYS A 199 10.68 7.21 15.35
C CYS A 199 11.60 6.95 14.15
N TRP A 200 12.88 6.73 14.44
CA TRP A 200 13.91 6.35 13.48
C TRP A 200 14.24 4.86 13.53
N CYS A 201 14.03 4.27 14.70
CA CYS A 201 14.37 2.89 14.96
C CYS A 201 13.23 1.98 14.50
N VAL A 202 13.54 1.04 13.63
CA VAL A 202 12.63 -0.02 13.22
C VAL A 202 12.63 -1.08 14.33
N HIS A 203 11.46 -1.37 14.87
CA HIS A 203 11.28 -2.44 15.83
C HIS A 203 10.90 -3.73 15.11
N TRP A 204 11.43 -4.84 15.60
CA TRP A 204 11.06 -6.13 15.07
C TRP A 204 9.63 -6.49 15.46
N SER A 205 8.79 -6.72 14.48
CA SER A 205 7.42 -7.24 14.65
C SER A 205 7.00 -8.03 13.42
N PRO A 206 6.38 -9.19 13.57
CA PRO A 206 5.81 -9.90 12.43
C PRO A 206 4.59 -9.16 11.90
N VAL A 207 4.42 -9.19 10.57
CA VAL A 207 3.26 -8.62 9.91
C VAL A 207 2.40 -9.71 9.30
N VAL A 208 1.09 -9.62 9.51
CA VAL A 208 0.11 -10.48 8.85
C VAL A 208 -0.70 -9.65 7.86
N LEU A 209 -0.68 -10.05 6.59
CA LEU A 209 -1.46 -9.49 5.50
C LEU A 209 -2.60 -10.45 5.18
N THR A 210 -3.84 -10.10 5.53
CA THR A 210 -5.01 -10.94 5.31
C THR A 210 -5.89 -10.37 4.22
N PHE A 211 -6.21 -11.18 3.21
CA PHE A 211 -7.18 -10.84 2.18
C PHE A 211 -8.57 -11.25 2.62
N HIS A 212 -9.56 -10.42 2.32
CA HIS A 212 -10.96 -10.70 2.61
C HIS A 212 -11.77 -10.91 1.33
N LYS A 213 -12.98 -11.46 1.50
CA LYS A 213 -13.90 -11.67 0.41
C LYS A 213 -14.10 -10.37 -0.38
N PRO A 214 -13.93 -10.40 -1.71
CA PRO A 214 -14.19 -9.25 -2.56
C PRO A 214 -15.64 -8.77 -2.41
N ILE A 215 -15.83 -7.45 -2.42
CA ILE A 215 -17.13 -6.79 -2.30
C ILE A 215 -17.46 -6.18 -3.63
N GLU A 216 -18.49 -6.71 -4.29
CA GLU A 216 -18.96 -6.23 -5.58
C GLU A 216 -19.89 -5.02 -5.42
N CYS A 217 -19.95 -4.16 -6.44
CA CYS A 217 -20.92 -3.10 -6.51
C CYS A 217 -22.33 -3.67 -6.69
N GLN A 218 -23.27 -3.23 -5.86
CA GLN A 218 -24.70 -3.62 -5.92
C GLN A 218 -25.56 -2.60 -6.67
N GLY A 219 -24.96 -1.51 -7.16
CA GLY A 219 -25.64 -0.41 -7.85
C GLY A 219 -24.69 0.72 -8.16
N ARG A 220 -25.24 1.89 -8.51
CA ARG A 220 -24.47 3.09 -8.87
C ARG A 220 -24.74 4.30 -7.97
N GLY A 221 -25.68 4.20 -7.05
CA GLY A 221 -26.06 5.29 -6.15
C GLY A 221 -25.09 5.52 -4.99
N SER A 222 -25.36 6.56 -4.22
CA SER A 222 -24.61 6.89 -2.99
C SER A 222 -24.72 5.78 -1.93
N GLU A 223 -25.85 5.07 -1.89
CA GLU A 223 -26.11 3.94 -1.00
C GLU A 223 -25.07 2.82 -1.21
N ASN A 224 -24.71 2.56 -2.49
CA ASN A 224 -23.68 1.57 -2.79
C ASN A 224 -22.29 2.02 -2.33
N VAL A 225 -21.98 3.32 -2.33
CA VAL A 225 -20.73 3.85 -1.78
C VAL A 225 -20.65 3.58 -0.28
N GLU A 226 -21.75 3.80 0.44
CA GLU A 226 -21.83 3.54 1.88
C GLU A 226 -21.74 2.04 2.17
N TYR A 227 -22.47 1.22 1.43
CA TYR A 227 -22.39 -0.24 1.51
C TYR A 227 -20.95 -0.73 1.32
N LEU A 228 -20.25 -0.33 0.26
CA LEU A 228 -18.86 -0.72 0.01
C LEU A 228 -17.93 -0.31 1.15
N MET A 229 -18.13 0.90 1.69
CA MET A 229 -17.31 1.43 2.79
C MET A 229 -17.54 0.65 4.09
N GLU A 230 -18.79 0.42 4.46
CA GLU A 230 -19.16 -0.29 5.68
C GLU A 230 -18.72 -1.76 5.64
N GLN A 231 -18.96 -2.47 4.53
CA GLN A 231 -18.55 -3.86 4.38
C GLN A 231 -17.02 -4.00 4.40
N THR A 232 -16.31 -3.06 3.76
CA THR A 232 -14.84 -3.03 3.79
C THR A 232 -14.33 -2.81 5.20
N ARG A 233 -14.90 -1.83 5.91
CA ARG A 233 -14.51 -1.53 7.30
C ARG A 233 -14.80 -2.71 8.22
N ALA A 234 -15.98 -3.30 8.12
CA ALA A 234 -16.38 -4.44 8.94
C ALA A 234 -15.45 -5.65 8.74
N ALA A 235 -15.10 -5.97 7.48
CA ALA A 235 -14.19 -7.07 7.18
C ALA A 235 -12.79 -6.86 7.80
N ILE A 236 -12.28 -5.62 7.73
CA ILE A 236 -10.97 -5.26 8.30
C ILE A 236 -11.03 -5.25 9.83
N ALA A 237 -12.05 -4.61 10.41
CA ALA A 237 -12.23 -4.48 11.86
C ALA A 237 -12.34 -5.85 12.54
N ALA A 238 -13.11 -6.78 11.97
CA ALA A 238 -13.26 -8.13 12.49
C ALA A 238 -11.91 -8.86 12.64
N THR A 239 -10.98 -8.67 11.69
CA THR A 239 -9.64 -9.27 11.76
C THR A 239 -8.75 -8.57 12.78
N LEU A 240 -8.92 -7.25 12.95
CA LEU A 240 -8.15 -6.47 13.93
C LEU A 240 -8.66 -6.66 15.37
N GLY A 241 -9.84 -7.28 15.56
CA GLY A 241 -10.52 -7.38 16.86
C GLY A 241 -11.08 -6.03 17.33
N GLU A 242 -11.51 -5.18 16.39
CA GLU A 242 -12.06 -3.85 16.63
C GLU A 242 -13.54 -3.81 16.19
N GLU A 243 -14.38 -3.12 16.92
CA GLU A 243 -15.79 -2.87 16.62
C GLU A 243 -16.00 -1.63 15.73
#